data_af25c4f3a6ea04cdff5964a9377dfe8d
#
_entry.id   af25c4f3a6ea04cdff5964a9377dfe8d
#
_cell.length_a   1.000
_cell.length_b   1.000
_cell.length_c   1.000
_cell.angle_alpha   90.00
_cell.angle_beta   90.00
_cell.angle_gamma   90.00
#
_symmetry.space_group_name_H-M   'P 1'
#
loop_
_entity.id
_entity.type
_entity.pdbx_description
1 polymer ?
#
loop_
_entity_poly.entity_id
_entity_poly.type
_entity_poly.pdbx_seq_one_letter_code
_entity_poly.pdbx_strand_id
1 'polypeptide(L)'
;MRSWGQGAGKVYEIYRFPETASDTDYMVRFSTATIEVAESDFTLYPDYLRHHRTIKGACEFDVNVSGTHRVIDNSGSVFDFFGDTPVKCKLTTPSAFATNLIHRPQVRVKDRVLKLANLSMNVDELFTLPLVPNSDAQRLLNIVYVIEGELKLDSQQCTLIQGDTLIVNDQKLTLDTPKCTISTNMAQIYHAVIALPQAPWTAHAVPWPRP
;
A
#
# COMPACT_ATOMS: atom_id res chain seq x y z
N MET A 1 -17.22 -1.45 -0.89
CA MET A 1 -16.98 -0.66 -2.12
C MET A 1 -17.62 0.71 -1.96
N ARG A 2 -16.89 1.78 -2.22
CA ARG A 2 -17.38 3.17 -2.14
C ARG A 2 -16.97 3.92 -3.41
N SER A 3 -17.73 4.94 -3.80
CA SER A 3 -17.29 5.92 -4.81
C SER A 3 -16.29 6.89 -4.18
N TRP A 4 -15.31 7.35 -4.94
CA TRP A 4 -14.37 8.40 -4.55
C TRP A 4 -14.36 9.55 -5.56
N GLY A 5 -13.82 10.71 -5.19
CA GLY A 5 -13.65 11.83 -6.09
C GLY A 5 -14.95 12.25 -6.82
N GLN A 6 -16.09 12.26 -6.11
CA GLN A 6 -17.40 12.61 -6.69
C GLN A 6 -17.80 11.77 -7.93
N GLY A 7 -17.42 10.49 -7.93
CA GLY A 7 -17.72 9.57 -9.04
C GLY A 7 -16.53 9.30 -9.96
N ALA A 8 -15.34 9.76 -9.60
CA ALA A 8 -14.11 9.53 -10.39
C ALA A 8 -13.71 8.05 -10.50
N GLY A 9 -14.26 7.21 -9.63
CA GLY A 9 -14.03 5.78 -9.63
C GLY A 9 -14.55 5.11 -8.37
N LYS A 10 -14.11 3.87 -8.15
CA LYS A 10 -14.50 3.04 -7.01
C LYS A 10 -13.28 2.75 -6.16
N VAL A 11 -13.43 2.75 -4.83
CA VAL A 11 -12.42 2.33 -3.88
C VAL A 11 -12.89 1.08 -3.14
N TYR A 12 -11.97 0.13 -2.99
CA TYR A 12 -12.15 -1.09 -2.23
C TYR A 12 -11.15 -1.08 -1.09
N GLU A 13 -11.64 -0.85 0.13
CA GLU A 13 -10.81 -0.97 1.32
C GLU A 13 -10.57 -2.45 1.60
N ILE A 14 -9.30 -2.82 1.72
CA ILE A 14 -8.87 -4.20 1.93
C ILE A 14 -8.48 -4.40 3.39
N TYR A 15 -7.78 -3.43 3.97
CA TYR A 15 -7.28 -3.53 5.33
C TYR A 15 -7.23 -2.17 6.02
N ARG A 16 -7.49 -2.19 7.32
CA ARG A 16 -7.37 -1.03 8.21
C ARG A 16 -6.80 -1.47 9.56
N PHE A 17 -5.91 -0.68 10.10
CA PHE A 17 -5.36 -0.93 11.43
C PHE A 17 -5.47 0.33 12.31
N PRO A 18 -5.93 0.21 13.57
CA PRO A 18 -6.62 -0.97 14.14
C PRO A 18 -7.90 -1.32 13.36
N GLU A 19 -8.35 -2.58 13.41
CA GLU A 19 -9.58 -3.01 12.72
C GLU A 19 -10.82 -2.25 13.19
N THR A 20 -10.80 -1.82 14.46
CA THR A 20 -11.87 -1.02 15.09
C THR A 20 -11.78 0.48 14.79
N ALA A 21 -10.78 0.90 14.02
CA ALA A 21 -10.58 2.32 13.69
C ALA A 21 -11.72 2.88 12.86
N SER A 22 -12.00 4.18 13.05
CA SER A 22 -12.99 4.89 12.22
C SER A 22 -12.45 5.15 10.79
N ASP A 23 -13.31 5.65 9.92
CA ASP A 23 -12.94 6.03 8.55
C ASP A 23 -11.94 7.21 8.49
N THR A 24 -11.84 7.96 9.56
CA THR A 24 -11.03 9.19 9.64
C THR A 24 -9.88 9.09 10.65
N ASP A 25 -9.85 8.06 11.48
CA ASP A 25 -8.83 7.89 12.50
C ASP A 25 -8.32 6.44 12.52
N TYR A 26 -7.26 6.17 11.78
CA TYR A 26 -6.57 4.90 11.65
C TYR A 26 -5.06 5.11 11.60
N MET A 27 -4.30 4.08 11.88
CA MET A 27 -2.84 4.10 11.77
C MET A 27 -2.39 3.78 10.33
N VAL A 28 -3.05 2.78 9.73
CA VAL A 28 -2.79 2.30 8.38
C VAL A 28 -4.10 1.94 7.70
N ARG A 29 -4.20 2.27 6.43
CA ARG A 29 -5.29 1.85 5.55
C ARG A 29 -4.73 1.44 4.20
N PHE A 30 -5.02 0.22 3.78
CA PHE A 30 -4.70 -0.28 2.45
C PHE A 30 -5.97 -0.46 1.63
N SER A 31 -5.95 0.03 0.40
CA SER A 31 -7.08 -0.04 -0.51
C SER A 31 -6.61 -0.11 -1.96
N THR A 32 -7.49 -0.61 -2.83
CA THR A 32 -7.38 -0.48 -4.27
C THR A 32 -8.44 0.48 -4.79
N ALA A 33 -8.17 1.10 -5.94
CA ALA A 33 -9.11 2.03 -6.55
C ALA A 33 -9.04 1.96 -8.09
N THR A 34 -10.21 2.11 -8.73
CA THR A 34 -10.30 2.41 -10.16
C THR A 34 -10.24 3.92 -10.38
N ILE A 35 -9.70 4.34 -11.52
CA ILE A 35 -9.75 5.71 -12.03
C ILE A 35 -10.45 5.64 -13.38
N GLU A 36 -11.64 6.24 -13.47
CA GLU A 36 -12.59 6.01 -14.57
C GLU A 36 -12.95 7.31 -15.32
N VAL A 37 -12.49 8.47 -14.84
CA VAL A 37 -12.73 9.77 -15.45
C VAL A 37 -11.44 10.41 -15.93
N ALA A 38 -11.52 11.25 -16.96
CA ALA A 38 -10.37 11.88 -17.58
C ALA A 38 -9.53 12.72 -16.61
N GLU A 39 -10.20 13.44 -15.71
CA GLU A 39 -9.54 14.26 -14.68
C GLU A 39 -10.30 14.16 -13.35
N SER A 40 -9.56 14.14 -12.24
CA SER A 40 -10.12 14.13 -10.89
C SER A 40 -9.14 14.69 -9.87
N ASP A 41 -9.67 15.24 -8.79
CA ASP A 41 -8.87 15.63 -7.63
C ASP A 41 -8.81 14.48 -6.63
N PHE A 42 -7.63 14.25 -6.06
CA PHE A 42 -7.49 13.26 -5.00
C PHE A 42 -8.10 13.76 -3.70
N THR A 43 -8.79 12.86 -3.01
CA THR A 43 -9.30 13.12 -1.66
C THR A 43 -8.14 13.46 -0.73
N LEU A 44 -8.27 14.56 0.00
CA LEU A 44 -7.29 14.97 1.00
C LEU A 44 -7.42 14.10 2.27
N TYR A 45 -6.27 13.74 2.83
CA TYR A 45 -6.13 13.03 4.10
C TYR A 45 -5.14 13.80 5.00
N PRO A 46 -5.57 14.89 5.66
CA PRO A 46 -4.70 15.65 6.57
C PRO A 46 -4.07 14.74 7.63
N ASP A 47 -2.82 15.00 7.98
CA ASP A 47 -2.03 14.23 8.96
C ASP A 47 -1.66 12.79 8.55
N TYR A 48 -1.77 12.46 7.28
CA TYR A 48 -1.37 11.17 6.73
C TYR A 48 -0.30 11.30 5.66
N LEU A 49 0.45 10.24 5.47
CA LEU A 49 1.28 9.98 4.28
C LEU A 49 0.54 9.00 3.37
N ARG A 50 0.71 9.17 2.07
CA ARG A 50 0.06 8.34 1.07
C ARG A 50 1.08 7.80 0.07
N HIS A 51 1.09 6.49 -0.09
CA HIS A 51 1.80 5.76 -1.14
C HIS A 51 0.77 5.37 -2.20
N HIS A 52 0.91 5.95 -3.38
CA HIS A 52 0.07 5.64 -4.53
C HIS A 52 0.88 4.86 -5.55
N ARG A 53 0.33 3.74 -6.02
CA ARG A 53 0.94 2.94 -7.08
C ARG A 53 -0.11 2.63 -8.12
N THR A 54 0.02 3.21 -9.31
CA THR A 54 -0.78 2.78 -10.46
C THR A 54 -0.24 1.44 -10.93
N ILE A 55 -1.06 0.41 -10.84
CA ILE A 55 -0.68 -0.97 -11.13
C ILE A 55 -1.21 -1.46 -12.48
N LYS A 56 -2.17 -0.72 -13.05
CA LYS A 56 -2.68 -0.95 -14.41
C LYS A 56 -3.14 0.38 -15.00
N GLY A 57 -2.88 0.61 -16.30
CA GLY A 57 -3.11 1.89 -16.94
C GLY A 57 -2.07 2.93 -16.54
N ALA A 58 -2.29 4.20 -16.89
CA ALA A 58 -1.37 5.30 -16.60
C ALA A 58 -2.10 6.60 -16.30
N CYS A 59 -1.50 7.42 -15.44
CA CYS A 59 -1.96 8.74 -15.08
C CYS A 59 -0.79 9.73 -15.02
N GLU A 60 -1.09 10.99 -15.30
CA GLU A 60 -0.27 12.13 -14.93
C GLU A 60 -0.82 12.75 -13.64
N PHE A 61 0.07 13.14 -12.74
CA PHE A 61 -0.29 13.82 -11.49
C PHE A 61 0.27 15.23 -11.48
N ASP A 62 -0.62 16.20 -11.43
CA ASP A 62 -0.25 17.59 -11.15
C ASP A 62 -0.30 17.81 -9.64
N VAL A 63 0.87 18.03 -9.07
CA VAL A 63 1.09 18.13 -7.63
C VAL A 63 1.40 19.56 -7.26
N ASN A 64 0.56 20.16 -6.42
CA ASN A 64 0.80 21.47 -5.87
C ASN A 64 1.46 21.37 -4.50
N VAL A 65 2.75 21.65 -4.44
CA VAL A 65 3.51 21.75 -3.19
C VAL A 65 4.01 23.18 -3.01
N SER A 66 3.53 23.86 -1.97
CA SER A 66 3.95 25.22 -1.64
C SER A 66 3.81 26.22 -2.82
N GLY A 67 2.75 26.07 -3.62
CA GLY A 67 2.50 26.92 -4.79
C GLY A 67 3.29 26.54 -6.05
N THR A 68 4.09 25.48 -6.00
CA THR A 68 4.81 24.95 -7.15
C THR A 68 4.07 23.75 -7.71
N HIS A 69 3.63 23.85 -8.96
CA HIS A 69 3.04 22.73 -9.68
C HIS A 69 4.12 21.86 -10.30
N ARG A 70 3.98 20.57 -10.15
CA ARG A 70 4.88 19.55 -10.74
C ARG A 70 4.05 18.42 -11.33
N VAL A 71 4.27 18.10 -12.60
CA VAL A 71 3.66 16.96 -13.26
C VAL A 71 4.56 15.73 -13.08
N ILE A 72 3.98 14.63 -12.63
CA ILE A 72 4.63 13.34 -12.45
C ILE A 72 3.90 12.33 -13.32
N ASP A 73 4.60 11.71 -14.25
CA ASP A 73 4.12 10.53 -14.95
C ASP A 73 4.39 9.29 -14.09
N ASN A 74 3.37 8.47 -13.89
CA ASN A 74 3.48 7.28 -13.06
C ASN A 74 3.54 5.98 -13.86
N SER A 75 3.97 6.00 -15.11
CA SER A 75 4.19 4.79 -15.91
C SER A 75 5.29 3.87 -15.32
N GLY A 76 5.10 3.45 -14.07
CA GLY A 76 6.02 2.58 -13.31
C GLY A 76 6.72 3.25 -12.12
N SER A 77 6.40 4.50 -11.81
CA SER A 77 7.05 5.26 -10.75
C SER A 77 6.33 5.18 -9.41
N VAL A 78 7.11 5.29 -8.35
CA VAL A 78 6.66 5.47 -6.96
C VAL A 78 6.15 6.90 -6.80
N PHE A 79 4.92 7.06 -6.34
CA PHE A 79 4.36 8.38 -6.02
C PHE A 79 3.92 8.43 -4.56
N ASP A 80 4.76 9.05 -3.73
CA ASP A 80 4.53 9.24 -2.31
C ASP A 80 4.37 10.73 -2.02
N PHE A 81 3.37 11.08 -1.22
CA PHE A 81 3.05 12.47 -0.89
C PHE A 81 2.31 12.60 0.43
N PHE A 82 2.32 13.82 0.99
CA PHE A 82 1.51 14.13 2.16
C PHE A 82 0.03 14.13 1.78
N GLY A 83 -0.81 13.53 2.61
CA GLY A 83 -2.23 13.38 2.33
C GLY A 83 -3.01 14.69 2.22
N ASP A 84 -2.49 15.80 2.75
CA ASP A 84 -3.03 17.15 2.59
C ASP A 84 -2.51 17.89 1.33
N THR A 85 -1.62 17.27 0.56
CA THR A 85 -1.14 17.83 -0.71
C THR A 85 -2.25 17.76 -1.76
N PRO A 86 -2.65 18.89 -2.36
CA PRO A 86 -3.55 18.87 -3.50
C PRO A 86 -2.90 18.17 -4.71
N VAL A 87 -3.55 17.13 -5.20
CA VAL A 87 -3.11 16.37 -6.36
C VAL A 87 -4.25 16.25 -7.34
N LYS A 88 -4.05 16.74 -8.55
CA LYS A 88 -4.94 16.50 -9.67
C LYS A 88 -4.42 15.31 -10.48
N CYS A 89 -5.28 14.34 -10.72
CA CYS A 89 -4.99 13.17 -11.54
C CYS A 89 -5.61 13.35 -12.93
N LYS A 90 -4.80 13.16 -13.96
CA LYS A 90 -5.23 13.11 -15.36
C LYS A 90 -4.98 11.71 -15.90
N LEU A 91 -6.04 11.05 -16.35
CA LEU A 91 -5.97 9.73 -16.95
C LEU A 91 -5.38 9.81 -18.36
N THR A 92 -4.32 9.06 -18.63
CA THR A 92 -3.65 9.00 -19.95
C THR A 92 -3.95 7.71 -20.71
N THR A 93 -4.68 6.79 -20.09
CA THR A 93 -5.21 5.54 -20.65
C THR A 93 -6.75 5.51 -20.46
N PRO A 94 -7.51 4.62 -21.12
CA PRO A 94 -8.96 4.57 -20.97
C PRO A 94 -9.45 4.33 -19.53
N SER A 95 -8.66 3.66 -18.70
CA SER A 95 -8.88 3.48 -17.27
C SER A 95 -7.57 3.18 -16.58
N ALA A 96 -7.52 3.41 -15.26
CA ALA A 96 -6.40 2.97 -14.46
C ALA A 96 -6.88 2.26 -13.18
N PHE A 97 -5.98 1.44 -12.63
CA PHE A 97 -6.19 0.76 -11.36
C PHE A 97 -4.97 0.96 -10.48
N ALA A 98 -5.20 1.30 -9.23
CA ALA A 98 -4.14 1.69 -8.32
C ALA A 98 -4.31 1.05 -6.94
N THR A 99 -3.18 0.85 -6.25
CA THR A 99 -3.13 0.64 -4.80
C THR A 99 -2.89 1.96 -4.09
N ASN A 100 -3.46 2.10 -2.91
CA ASN A 100 -3.22 3.21 -2.00
C ASN A 100 -2.94 2.67 -0.62
N LEU A 101 -1.77 2.98 -0.10
CA LEU A 101 -1.42 2.77 1.29
C LEU A 101 -1.33 4.14 1.97
N ILE A 102 -2.19 4.36 2.96
CA ILE A 102 -2.31 5.63 3.68
C ILE A 102 -2.01 5.34 5.14
N HIS A 103 -1.11 6.12 5.75
CA HIS A 103 -0.68 5.85 7.11
C HIS A 103 -0.33 7.12 7.87
N ARG A 104 -0.37 7.05 9.20
CA ARG A 104 0.11 8.12 10.09
C ARG A 104 1.63 8.26 9.98
N PRO A 105 2.20 9.48 10.16
CA PRO A 105 3.65 9.73 10.02
C PRO A 105 4.56 8.90 10.95
N GLN A 106 4.06 8.46 12.11
CA GLN A 106 4.81 7.60 13.03
C GLN A 106 4.91 6.14 12.58
N VAL A 107 4.16 5.74 11.57
CA VAL A 107 4.26 4.43 10.94
C VAL A 107 5.33 4.49 9.88
N ARG A 108 6.21 3.50 9.83
CA ARG A 108 7.22 3.38 8.78
C ARG A 108 6.75 2.37 7.74
N VAL A 109 6.88 2.75 6.49
CA VAL A 109 6.47 1.92 5.36
C VAL A 109 7.58 1.81 4.35
N LYS A 110 7.77 0.60 3.83
CA LYS A 110 8.44 0.35 2.55
C LYS A 110 7.54 -0.50 1.69
N ASP A 111 7.38 -0.11 0.44
CA ASP A 111 6.58 -0.84 -0.50
C ASP A 111 7.23 -0.94 -1.88
N ARG A 112 6.79 -1.91 -2.66
CA ARG A 112 7.29 -2.17 -4.01
C ARG A 112 6.27 -2.94 -4.84
N VAL A 113 6.40 -2.85 -6.15
CA VAL A 113 5.75 -3.75 -7.11
C VAL A 113 6.80 -4.71 -7.63
N LEU A 114 6.52 -6.00 -7.58
CA LEU A 114 7.43 -7.06 -8.01
C LEU A 114 6.79 -7.87 -9.13
N LYS A 115 7.62 -8.22 -10.12
CA LYS A 115 7.31 -9.25 -11.11
C LYS A 115 8.08 -10.50 -10.73
N LEU A 116 7.36 -11.57 -10.50
CA LEU A 116 7.88 -12.87 -10.09
C LEU A 116 7.68 -13.85 -11.24
N ALA A 117 8.75 -14.52 -11.65
CA ALA A 117 8.69 -15.51 -12.72
C ALA A 117 9.48 -16.77 -12.32
N ASN A 118 8.87 -17.94 -12.51
CA ASN A 118 9.46 -19.25 -12.23
C ASN A 118 10.13 -19.32 -10.84
N LEU A 119 9.42 -18.78 -9.86
CA LEU A 119 9.93 -18.59 -8.51
C LEU A 119 9.47 -19.71 -7.58
N SER A 120 10.40 -20.22 -6.78
CA SER A 120 10.12 -20.94 -5.54
C SER A 120 11.04 -20.38 -4.46
N MET A 121 10.48 -19.71 -3.47
CA MET A 121 11.23 -19.04 -2.40
C MET A 121 10.53 -19.19 -1.05
N ASN A 122 11.29 -19.03 0.00
CA ASN A 122 10.71 -18.94 1.34
C ASN A 122 9.97 -17.61 1.50
N VAL A 123 8.86 -17.64 2.24
CA VAL A 123 8.08 -16.44 2.57
C VAL A 123 8.96 -15.36 3.21
N ASP A 124 9.90 -15.78 4.06
CA ASP A 124 10.84 -14.87 4.72
C ASP A 124 11.70 -14.07 3.74
N GLU A 125 12.10 -14.66 2.61
CA GLU A 125 12.89 -13.98 1.58
C GLU A 125 12.06 -12.90 0.86
N LEU A 126 10.75 -13.15 0.67
CA LEU A 126 9.85 -12.15 0.12
C LEU A 126 9.65 -10.99 1.12
N PHE A 127 9.57 -11.30 2.41
CA PHE A 127 9.24 -10.33 3.46
C PHE A 127 10.45 -9.53 3.97
N THR A 128 11.69 -9.92 3.63
CA THR A 128 12.90 -9.18 3.97
C THR A 128 13.06 -7.90 3.13
N LEU A 129 12.17 -6.94 3.29
CA LEU A 129 12.53 -5.56 3.01
C LEU A 129 13.24 -5.02 4.25
N PRO A 130 14.50 -4.57 4.17
CA PRO A 130 15.18 -4.01 5.33
C PRO A 130 14.47 -2.71 5.75
N LEU A 131 13.54 -2.82 6.67
CA LEU A 131 13.18 -1.69 7.51
C LEU A 131 14.38 -1.47 8.42
N VAL A 132 14.89 -0.24 8.45
CA VAL A 132 15.94 0.12 9.39
C VAL A 132 15.46 -0.28 10.79
N PRO A 133 16.15 -1.19 11.49
CA PRO A 133 15.72 -1.58 12.82
C PRO A 133 15.71 -0.34 13.70
N ASN A 134 14.59 0.01 14.28
CA ASN A 134 14.56 0.85 15.45
C ASN A 134 14.58 -0.08 16.64
N SER A 135 15.35 0.29 17.66
CA SER A 135 15.54 -0.45 18.92
C SER A 135 14.25 -0.69 19.72
N ASP A 136 13.17 -0.02 19.36
CA ASP A 136 11.88 -0.16 20.02
C ASP A 136 11.07 -1.25 19.32
N ALA A 137 10.76 -2.31 20.05
CA ALA A 137 10.05 -3.48 19.56
C ALA A 137 8.79 -3.06 18.77
N GLN A 138 8.91 -3.09 17.47
CA GLN A 138 7.86 -2.70 16.51
C GLN A 138 7.16 -3.97 16.05
N ARG A 139 5.85 -3.87 15.92
CA ARG A 139 5.06 -4.90 15.26
C ARG A 139 5.19 -4.73 13.76
N LEU A 140 5.57 -5.79 13.06
CA LEU A 140 5.65 -5.77 11.60
C LEU A 140 4.34 -6.30 11.00
N LEU A 141 3.87 -5.61 9.99
CA LEU A 141 2.74 -6.01 9.18
C LEU A 141 3.22 -6.09 7.73
N ASN A 142 2.99 -7.23 7.09
CA ASN A 142 3.24 -7.42 5.67
C ASN A 142 1.93 -7.51 4.91
N ILE A 143 1.84 -6.80 3.81
CA ILE A 143 0.71 -6.84 2.88
C ILE A 143 1.24 -7.31 1.52
N VAL A 144 0.69 -8.39 0.99
CA VAL A 144 0.94 -8.87 -0.37
C VAL A 144 -0.37 -8.89 -1.12
N TYR A 145 -0.49 -8.06 -2.15
CA TYR A 145 -1.65 -8.01 -3.02
C TYR A 145 -1.28 -8.57 -4.41
N VAL A 146 -2.02 -9.54 -4.90
CA VAL A 146 -1.79 -10.14 -6.22
C VAL A 146 -2.40 -9.25 -7.31
N ILE A 147 -1.54 -8.59 -8.07
CA ILE A 147 -1.94 -7.70 -9.18
C ILE A 147 -2.34 -8.53 -10.40
N GLU A 148 -1.55 -9.58 -10.69
CA GLU A 148 -1.73 -10.47 -11.84
C GLU A 148 -1.09 -11.84 -11.56
N GLY A 149 -1.65 -12.90 -12.11
CA GLY A 149 -1.16 -14.26 -11.94
C GLY A 149 -1.63 -14.92 -10.65
N GLU A 150 -0.82 -15.84 -10.15
CA GLU A 150 -1.13 -16.63 -8.94
C GLU A 150 0.12 -16.86 -8.07
N LEU A 151 -0.11 -16.93 -6.75
CA LEU A 151 0.89 -17.32 -5.76
C LEU A 151 0.39 -18.56 -5.01
N LYS A 152 1.19 -19.61 -4.98
CA LYS A 152 0.90 -20.83 -4.19
C LYS A 152 1.65 -20.77 -2.87
N LEU A 153 0.93 -20.95 -1.78
CA LEU A 153 1.47 -21.08 -0.43
C LEU A 153 1.51 -22.56 -0.08
N ASP A 154 2.65 -23.19 -0.34
CA ASP A 154 2.77 -24.66 -0.31
C ASP A 154 2.44 -25.26 1.06
N SER A 155 2.85 -24.61 2.16
CA SER A 155 2.59 -25.09 3.51
C SER A 155 1.11 -25.03 3.93
N GLN A 156 0.34 -24.17 3.29
CA GLN A 156 -1.09 -23.96 3.61
C GLN A 156 -2.02 -24.56 2.56
N GLN A 157 -1.47 -25.15 1.48
CA GLN A 157 -2.23 -25.62 0.33
C GLN A 157 -3.20 -24.55 -0.20
N CYS A 158 -2.79 -23.30 -0.12
CA CYS A 158 -3.58 -22.14 -0.51
C CYS A 158 -2.99 -21.50 -1.76
N THR A 159 -3.85 -21.14 -2.69
CA THR A 159 -3.46 -20.36 -3.88
C THR A 159 -4.14 -18.99 -3.80
N LEU A 160 -3.34 -17.94 -3.87
CA LEU A 160 -3.80 -16.56 -4.02
C LEU A 160 -3.83 -16.25 -5.52
N ILE A 161 -4.94 -15.72 -5.99
CA ILE A 161 -5.13 -15.30 -7.38
C ILE A 161 -5.25 -13.78 -7.48
N GLN A 162 -5.33 -13.27 -8.69
CA GLN A 162 -5.50 -11.83 -8.93
C GLN A 162 -6.63 -11.24 -8.08
N GLY A 163 -6.31 -10.17 -7.35
CA GLY A 163 -7.24 -9.48 -6.43
C GLY A 163 -7.15 -9.97 -4.98
N ASP A 164 -6.56 -11.11 -4.72
CA ASP A 164 -6.37 -11.61 -3.36
C ASP A 164 -5.28 -10.85 -2.63
N THR A 165 -5.43 -10.80 -1.31
CA THR A 165 -4.48 -10.13 -0.41
C THR A 165 -4.10 -11.06 0.74
N LEU A 166 -2.80 -11.26 0.91
CA LEU A 166 -2.25 -11.89 2.10
C LEU A 166 -1.80 -10.80 3.06
N ILE A 167 -2.27 -10.88 4.30
CA ILE A 167 -1.85 -10.00 5.39
C ILE A 167 -1.19 -10.87 6.45
N VAL A 168 0.10 -10.64 6.66
CA VAL A 168 0.87 -11.32 7.70
C VAL A 168 1.19 -10.34 8.80
N ASN A 169 0.67 -10.63 9.96
CA ASN A 169 0.82 -9.80 11.14
C ASN A 169 1.82 -10.48 12.06
N ASP A 170 2.99 -9.84 12.21
CA ASP A 170 4.07 -10.41 13.01
C ASP A 170 3.77 -10.30 14.50
N GLN A 171 3.19 -11.36 15.04
CA GLN A 171 3.50 -11.79 16.39
C GLN A 171 4.56 -12.88 16.24
N LYS A 172 5.85 -12.47 16.06
CA LYS A 172 6.96 -13.40 15.89
C LYS A 172 6.63 -14.51 14.87
N LEU A 173 7.10 -14.38 13.66
CA LEU A 173 7.60 -15.56 12.96
C LEU A 173 8.71 -16.13 13.86
N THR A 174 8.29 -16.87 14.89
CA THR A 174 9.23 -17.65 15.69
C THR A 174 9.82 -18.66 14.72
N LEU A 175 11.09 -18.95 14.88
CA LEU A 175 11.89 -19.91 14.11
C LEU A 175 11.26 -21.33 13.99
N ASP A 176 10.11 -21.57 14.60
CA ASP A 176 9.35 -22.82 14.62
C ASP A 176 8.14 -22.84 13.66
N THR A 177 7.84 -21.74 12.93
CA THR A 177 6.84 -21.83 11.86
C THR A 177 7.42 -22.63 10.70
N PRO A 178 6.71 -23.66 10.22
CA PRO A 178 7.17 -24.42 9.06
C PRO A 178 7.41 -23.42 7.92
N LYS A 179 8.60 -23.49 7.32
CA LYS A 179 9.02 -22.60 6.23
C LYS A 179 7.94 -22.62 5.15
N CYS A 180 7.12 -21.56 5.10
CA CYS A 180 6.13 -21.42 4.06
C CYS A 180 6.86 -21.11 2.77
N THR A 181 6.71 -21.95 1.76
CA THR A 181 7.26 -21.72 0.44
C THR A 181 6.20 -21.05 -0.43
N ILE A 182 6.59 -20.02 -1.14
CA ILE A 182 5.78 -19.40 -2.18
C ILE A 182 6.32 -19.88 -3.51
N SER A 183 5.46 -20.39 -4.37
CA SER A 183 5.78 -20.73 -5.73
C SER A 183 4.87 -20.01 -6.72
N THR A 184 5.38 -19.69 -7.89
CA THR A 184 4.62 -19.10 -9.00
C THR A 184 5.31 -19.35 -10.33
N ASN A 185 4.52 -19.56 -11.39
CA ASN A 185 5.05 -19.54 -12.76
C ASN A 185 5.25 -18.11 -13.23
N MET A 186 4.26 -17.24 -12.99
CA MET A 186 4.32 -15.81 -13.23
C MET A 186 3.31 -15.11 -12.34
N ALA A 187 3.76 -14.08 -11.63
CA ALA A 187 2.88 -13.18 -10.89
C ALA A 187 3.45 -11.77 -10.84
N GLN A 188 2.57 -10.79 -10.78
CA GLN A 188 2.90 -9.44 -10.37
C GLN A 188 2.21 -9.15 -9.04
N ILE A 189 2.96 -8.65 -8.08
CA ILE A 189 2.45 -8.35 -6.75
C ILE A 189 2.82 -6.93 -6.32
N TYR A 190 1.95 -6.34 -5.51
CA TYR A 190 2.31 -5.24 -4.63
C TYR A 190 2.67 -5.83 -3.26
N HIS A 191 3.81 -5.41 -2.72
CA HIS A 191 4.28 -5.82 -1.41
C HIS A 191 4.62 -4.60 -0.57
N ALA A 192 4.09 -4.55 0.65
CA ALA A 192 4.41 -3.52 1.63
C ALA A 192 4.81 -4.16 2.97
N VAL A 193 5.88 -3.63 3.57
CA VAL A 193 6.28 -3.89 4.95
C VAL A 193 6.03 -2.65 5.76
N ILE A 194 5.31 -2.78 6.85
CA ILE A 194 4.82 -1.71 7.68
C ILE A 194 5.27 -1.97 9.11
N ALA A 195 6.05 -1.05 9.67
CA ALA A 195 6.42 -1.08 11.07
C ALA A 195 5.49 -0.18 11.88
N LEU A 196 4.70 -0.81 12.74
CA LEU A 196 3.76 -0.16 13.62
C LEU A 196 4.45 0.21 14.93
N PRO A 197 4.25 1.41 15.50
CA PRO A 197 4.79 1.78 16.80
C PRO A 197 4.18 0.91 17.91
N GLN A 198 4.79 0.87 19.10
CA GLN A 198 4.21 0.19 20.27
C GLN A 198 2.95 0.89 20.78
N ALA A 199 2.01 0.09 21.31
CA ALA A 199 0.86 0.64 22.05
C ALA A 199 1.31 1.35 23.36
N PRO A 200 0.54 2.32 23.88
CA PRO A 200 -0.84 2.60 23.49
C PRO A 200 -0.94 3.50 22.27
N TRP A 201 -1.87 3.16 21.38
CA TRP A 201 -2.24 3.96 20.22
C TRP A 201 -3.06 5.15 20.68
N THR A 202 -2.41 6.19 21.22
CA THR A 202 -3.10 7.45 21.47
C THR A 202 -3.09 8.26 20.19
N ALA A 203 -4.26 8.62 19.71
CA ALA A 203 -4.48 9.49 18.55
C ALA A 203 -4.05 10.94 18.84
N HIS A 204 -2.89 11.14 19.44
CA HIS A 204 -2.36 12.47 19.66
C HIS A 204 -1.52 12.84 18.44
N ALA A 205 -2.02 13.82 17.70
CA ALA A 205 -1.27 14.49 16.65
C ALA A 205 0.07 14.96 17.22
N VAL A 206 1.14 14.23 16.91
CA VAL A 206 2.48 14.77 17.05
C VAL A 206 2.64 15.73 15.88
N PRO A 207 2.84 17.03 16.11
CA PRO A 207 3.08 17.97 15.02
C PRO A 207 4.33 17.51 14.26
N TRP A 208 4.15 17.11 13.01
CA TRP A 208 5.27 16.80 12.14
C TRP A 208 5.96 18.11 11.77
N PRO A 209 7.29 18.23 11.88
CA PRO A 209 8.01 19.36 11.33
C PRO A 209 7.81 19.35 9.81
N ARG A 210 7.06 20.30 9.30
CA ARG A 210 6.95 20.54 7.85
C ARG A 210 8.28 21.15 7.38
N PRO A 211 8.83 20.69 6.23
CA PRO A 211 10.00 21.31 5.63
C PRO A 211 9.75 22.76 5.22
#